data_5f254b0cef66a5e91d63b83873baa1c5
#
_entry.id   5f254b0cef66a5e91d63b83873baa1c5
#
_cell.length_a   1.000
_cell.length_b   1.000
_cell.length_c   1.000
_cell.angle_alpha   90.00
_cell.angle_beta   90.00
_cell.angle_gamma   90.00
#
_symmetry.space_group_name_H-M   'P 1'
#
loop_
_entity.id
_entity.type
_entity.pdbx_description
1 polymer ?
#
loop_
_entity_poly.entity_id
_entity_poly.type
_entity_poly.pdbx_seq_one_letter_code
_entity_poly.pdbx_strand_id
1 'polypeptide(L)'
;IAPESLYLTQALAAAMAALGFSIMFNVPRRYIPAACLGAIITVDVRDVSMVLFHTGMASASFFGAAVLSLLYFSISKYFHAPVFVVTIPAIIPLIPGVLLYRFLFAIIDISHMNLLELMMAFRTGVEAMLILLGISLGATLPDVLAHQYIERSKRKKLQKLLMKRDGNREILKNAADLDKASGRG
;
A
#
# COMPACT_ATOMS: atom_id res chain seq x y z
N ILE A 1 5.79 18.30 -22.41
CA ILE A 1 5.77 18.85 -21.04
C ILE A 1 4.34 19.30 -20.83
N ALA A 2 3.57 18.57 -20.02
CA ALA A 2 2.22 18.99 -19.68
C ALA A 2 2.31 20.31 -18.86
N PRO A 3 1.44 21.28 -19.09
CA PRO A 3 1.47 22.54 -18.34
C PRO A 3 1.24 22.25 -16.84
N GLU A 4 1.92 22.99 -15.97
CA GLU A 4 1.81 22.85 -14.50
C GLU A 4 0.35 22.86 -14.00
N SER A 5 -0.53 23.57 -14.70
CA SER A 5 -1.96 23.59 -14.43
C SER A 5 -2.62 22.21 -14.53
N LEU A 6 -2.11 21.31 -15.38
CA LEU A 6 -2.67 19.96 -15.54
C LEU A 6 -2.37 19.07 -14.34
N TYR A 7 -1.17 19.16 -13.78
CA TYR A 7 -0.80 18.40 -12.55
C TYR A 7 -1.63 18.87 -11.34
N LEU A 8 -1.83 20.18 -11.20
CA LEU A 8 -2.66 20.73 -10.14
C LEU A 8 -4.12 20.27 -10.25
N THR A 9 -4.69 20.26 -11.45
CA THR A 9 -6.07 19.80 -11.64
C THR A 9 -6.21 18.30 -11.36
N GLN A 10 -5.24 17.48 -11.74
CA GLN A 10 -5.23 16.04 -11.44
C GLN A 10 -5.08 15.79 -9.93
N ALA A 11 -4.20 16.50 -9.25
CA ALA A 11 -4.01 16.40 -7.81
C ALA A 11 -5.29 16.78 -7.04
N LEU A 12 -5.95 17.87 -7.44
CA LEU A 12 -7.22 18.29 -6.86
C LEU A 12 -8.33 17.27 -7.11
N ALA A 13 -8.43 16.74 -8.34
CA ALA A 13 -9.41 15.72 -8.68
C ALA A 13 -9.20 14.43 -7.86
N ALA A 14 -7.93 14.01 -7.67
CA ALA A 14 -7.57 12.88 -6.84
C ALA A 14 -7.96 13.09 -5.37
N ALA A 15 -7.71 14.29 -4.83
CA ALA A 15 -8.11 14.64 -3.46
C ALA A 15 -9.63 14.62 -3.29
N MET A 16 -10.37 15.18 -4.23
CA MET A 16 -11.84 15.18 -4.19
C MET A 16 -12.42 13.77 -4.29
N ALA A 17 -11.87 12.93 -5.16
CA ALA A 17 -12.25 11.52 -5.27
C ALA A 17 -11.99 10.77 -3.95
N ALA A 18 -10.79 10.91 -3.38
CA ALA A 18 -10.44 10.30 -2.10
C ALA A 18 -11.33 10.78 -0.96
N LEU A 19 -11.71 12.05 -0.94
CA LEU A 19 -12.65 12.61 0.03
C LEU A 19 -14.03 11.96 -0.11
N GLY A 20 -14.58 11.89 -1.31
CA GLY A 20 -15.86 11.25 -1.58
C GLY A 20 -15.89 9.79 -1.16
N PHE A 21 -14.88 9.01 -1.53
CA PHE A 21 -14.75 7.61 -1.13
C PHE A 21 -14.50 7.43 0.36
N SER A 22 -13.75 8.33 1.00
CA SER A 22 -13.56 8.31 2.46
C SER A 22 -14.88 8.47 3.21
N ILE A 23 -15.77 9.33 2.73
CA ILE A 23 -17.11 9.50 3.30
C ILE A 23 -17.94 8.24 3.04
N MET A 24 -17.91 7.69 1.83
CA MET A 24 -18.66 6.49 1.45
C MET A 24 -18.24 5.26 2.30
N PHE A 25 -16.95 5.10 2.58
CA PHE A 25 -16.44 4.02 3.43
C PHE A 25 -16.50 4.33 4.94
N ASN A 26 -17.13 5.42 5.31
CA ASN A 26 -17.27 5.84 6.73
C ASN A 26 -15.93 5.93 7.46
N VAL A 27 -14.91 6.46 6.78
CA VAL A 27 -13.60 6.69 7.38
C VAL A 27 -13.71 7.73 8.50
N PRO A 28 -13.13 7.50 9.69
CA PRO A 28 -13.17 8.48 10.78
C PRO A 28 -12.61 9.83 10.32
N ARG A 29 -13.32 10.92 10.63
CA ARG A 29 -13.02 12.28 10.13
C ARG A 29 -11.56 12.70 10.31
N ARG A 30 -10.90 12.24 11.37
CA ARG A 30 -9.49 12.53 11.66
C ARG A 30 -8.52 11.97 10.63
N TYR A 31 -8.92 10.94 9.86
CA TYR A 31 -8.06 10.28 8.87
C TYR A 31 -8.35 10.71 7.41
N ILE A 32 -9.46 11.42 7.18
CA ILE A 32 -9.82 11.92 5.85
C ILE A 32 -8.72 12.79 5.22
N PRO A 33 -8.11 13.76 5.95
CA PRO A 33 -7.03 14.56 5.37
C PRO A 33 -5.82 13.71 4.94
N ALA A 34 -5.50 12.67 5.71
CA ALA A 34 -4.43 11.75 5.36
C ALA A 34 -4.76 10.98 4.07
N ALA A 35 -6.00 10.51 3.90
CA ALA A 35 -6.43 9.83 2.67
C ALA A 35 -6.34 10.76 1.45
N CYS A 36 -6.76 12.02 1.57
CA CYS A 36 -6.66 13.01 0.49
C CYS A 36 -5.21 13.31 0.11
N LEU A 37 -4.34 13.53 1.10
CA LEU A 37 -2.91 13.74 0.86
C LEU A 37 -2.26 12.52 0.22
N GLY A 38 -2.62 11.33 0.68
CA GLY A 38 -2.16 10.08 0.09
C GLY A 38 -2.55 9.94 -1.37
N ALA A 39 -3.78 10.30 -1.74
CA ALA A 39 -4.26 10.25 -3.11
C ALA A 39 -3.48 11.22 -4.01
N ILE A 40 -3.20 12.45 -3.55
CA ILE A 40 -2.37 13.41 -4.27
C ILE A 40 -0.98 12.81 -4.53
N ILE A 41 -0.30 12.37 -3.48
CA ILE A 41 1.06 11.79 -3.59
C ILE A 41 1.07 10.60 -4.54
N THR A 42 0.06 9.75 -4.50
CA THR A 42 -0.02 8.55 -5.32
C THR A 42 -0.15 8.87 -6.81
N VAL A 43 -0.99 9.86 -7.15
CA VAL A 43 -1.18 10.32 -8.52
C VAL A 43 0.08 11.05 -9.02
N ASP A 44 0.66 11.92 -8.20
CA ASP A 44 1.90 12.65 -8.56
C ASP A 44 3.06 11.67 -8.79
N VAL A 45 3.25 10.66 -7.93
CA VAL A 45 4.29 9.64 -8.11
C VAL A 45 4.07 8.85 -9.39
N ARG A 46 2.82 8.49 -9.72
CA ARG A 46 2.49 7.82 -10.98
C ARG A 46 2.90 8.70 -12.16
N ASP A 47 2.48 9.95 -12.17
CA ASP A 47 2.72 10.86 -13.30
C ASP A 47 4.21 11.17 -13.46
N VAL A 48 4.92 11.41 -12.37
CA VAL A 48 6.39 11.57 -12.37
C VAL A 48 7.09 10.29 -12.86
N SER A 49 6.62 9.12 -12.46
CA SER A 49 7.19 7.84 -12.92
C SER A 49 7.00 7.64 -14.42
N MET A 50 5.86 8.05 -14.98
CA MET A 50 5.61 7.98 -16.42
C MET A 50 6.56 8.91 -17.19
N VAL A 51 6.81 10.11 -16.68
CA VAL A 51 7.68 11.09 -17.34
C VAL A 51 9.16 10.72 -17.20
N LEU A 52 9.59 10.33 -15.99
CA LEU A 52 11.02 10.12 -15.69
C LEU A 52 11.55 8.80 -16.26
N PHE A 53 10.76 7.74 -16.17
CA PHE A 53 11.20 6.40 -16.58
C PHE A 53 10.65 5.97 -17.95
N HIS A 54 9.84 6.80 -18.59
CA HIS A 54 9.12 6.45 -19.84
C HIS A 54 8.40 5.10 -19.74
N THR A 55 7.92 4.75 -18.55
CA THR A 55 7.27 3.48 -18.28
C THR A 55 5.80 3.50 -18.67
N GLY A 56 5.25 2.32 -18.92
CA GLY A 56 3.82 2.18 -19.17
C GLY A 56 2.97 2.51 -17.94
N MET A 57 1.69 2.81 -18.16
CA MET A 57 0.74 3.21 -17.12
C MET A 57 0.63 2.17 -15.98
N ALA A 58 0.79 0.88 -16.28
CA ALA A 58 0.73 -0.20 -15.31
C ALA A 58 1.90 -0.16 -14.30
N SER A 59 3.14 0.00 -14.79
CA SER A 59 4.33 0.10 -13.93
C SER A 59 4.34 1.41 -13.13
N ALA A 60 3.92 2.51 -13.72
CA ALA A 60 3.79 3.78 -13.01
C ALA A 60 2.77 3.71 -11.87
N SER A 61 1.62 3.05 -12.09
CA SER A 61 0.61 2.82 -11.06
C SER A 61 1.11 1.90 -9.94
N PHE A 62 1.94 0.91 -10.27
CA PHE A 62 2.63 0.09 -9.27
C PHE A 62 3.51 0.95 -8.35
N PHE A 63 4.34 1.84 -8.89
CA PHE A 63 5.18 2.73 -8.08
C PHE A 63 4.36 3.68 -7.21
N GLY A 64 3.30 4.27 -7.76
CA GLY A 64 2.38 5.12 -6.99
C GLY A 64 1.77 4.39 -5.79
N ALA A 65 1.23 3.20 -6.00
CA ALA A 65 0.65 2.37 -4.95
C ALA A 65 1.70 1.89 -3.93
N ALA A 66 2.92 1.53 -4.38
CA ALA A 66 4.01 1.09 -3.51
C ALA A 66 4.50 2.19 -2.58
N VAL A 67 4.69 3.41 -3.09
CA VAL A 67 5.10 4.58 -2.29
C VAL A 67 4.03 4.90 -1.25
N LEU A 68 2.75 4.86 -1.62
CA LEU A 68 1.65 5.08 -0.67
C LEU A 68 1.67 4.05 0.46
N SER A 69 1.79 2.77 0.12
CA SER A 69 1.83 1.67 1.10
C SER A 69 2.99 1.85 2.09
N LEU A 70 4.20 2.19 1.60
CA LEU A 70 5.37 2.46 2.45
C LEU A 70 5.17 3.68 3.35
N LEU A 71 4.59 4.76 2.83
CA LEU A 71 4.29 5.97 3.62
C LEU A 71 3.34 5.65 4.76
N TYR A 72 2.23 5.00 4.47
CA TYR A 72 1.24 4.68 5.50
C TYR A 72 1.73 3.63 6.49
N PHE A 73 2.53 2.67 6.06
CA PHE A 73 3.19 1.75 6.97
C PHE A 73 4.09 2.47 7.97
N SER A 74 4.84 3.47 7.51
CA SER A 74 5.71 4.29 8.37
C SER A 74 4.91 5.13 9.36
N ILE A 75 3.76 5.65 8.95
CA ILE A 75 2.90 6.54 9.72
C ILE A 75 1.90 5.75 10.61
N SER A 76 1.60 4.49 10.28
CA SER A 76 0.62 3.66 10.99
C SER A 76 0.91 3.51 12.48
N LYS A 77 2.19 3.59 12.87
CA LYS A 77 2.62 3.58 14.28
C LYS A 77 2.05 4.75 15.09
N TYR A 78 1.74 5.86 14.41
CA TYR A 78 1.18 7.07 15.05
C TYR A 78 -0.35 7.09 15.00
N PHE A 79 -0.97 6.44 14.02
CA PHE A 79 -2.40 6.56 13.76
C PHE A 79 -3.24 5.52 14.48
N HIS A 80 -2.83 4.57 15.20
CA HIS A 80 -3.64 3.56 15.91
C HIS A 80 -4.88 3.04 15.13
N ALA A 81 -4.87 3.19 13.80
CA ALA A 81 -5.92 2.73 12.90
C ALA A 81 -5.37 1.70 11.92
N PRO A 82 -6.18 0.75 11.46
CA PRO A 82 -5.79 -0.16 10.38
C PRO A 82 -5.39 0.64 9.15
N VAL A 83 -4.20 0.36 8.60
CA VAL A 83 -3.63 1.04 7.43
C VAL A 83 -4.61 1.05 6.25
N PHE A 84 -5.35 -0.02 6.06
CA PHE A 84 -6.31 -0.18 4.96
C PHE A 84 -7.42 0.87 4.93
N VAL A 85 -7.86 1.37 6.10
CA VAL A 85 -8.93 2.38 6.18
C VAL A 85 -8.57 3.67 5.46
N VAL A 86 -7.29 4.01 5.42
CA VAL A 86 -6.78 5.24 4.79
C VAL A 86 -6.24 4.94 3.39
N THR A 87 -5.63 3.76 3.20
CA THR A 87 -5.00 3.37 1.94
C THR A 87 -6.03 3.12 0.83
N ILE A 88 -7.16 2.46 1.15
CA ILE A 88 -8.18 2.14 0.14
C ILE A 88 -8.70 3.40 -0.57
N PRO A 89 -9.26 4.41 0.11
CA PRO A 89 -9.75 5.60 -0.58
C PRO A 89 -8.64 6.39 -1.30
N ALA A 90 -7.40 6.31 -0.83
CA ALA A 90 -6.26 6.99 -1.46
C ALA A 90 -5.79 6.30 -2.76
N ILE A 91 -6.02 5.00 -2.94
CA ILE A 91 -5.65 4.24 -4.14
C ILE A 91 -6.70 4.35 -5.25
N ILE A 92 -7.97 4.57 -4.91
CA ILE A 92 -9.08 4.58 -5.88
C ILE A 92 -8.82 5.50 -7.09
N PRO A 93 -8.26 6.72 -6.95
CA PRO A 93 -7.95 7.56 -8.12
C PRO A 93 -6.97 6.94 -9.13
N LEU A 94 -6.19 5.91 -8.75
CA LEU A 94 -5.32 5.18 -9.67
C LEU A 94 -6.07 4.19 -10.56
N ILE A 95 -7.27 3.79 -10.18
CA ILE A 95 -8.05 2.80 -10.93
C ILE A 95 -8.41 3.38 -12.29
N PRO A 96 -8.09 2.68 -13.39
CA PRO A 96 -8.31 3.18 -14.74
C PRO A 96 -9.79 3.02 -15.15
N GLY A 97 -10.69 3.78 -14.50
CA GLY A 97 -12.13 3.66 -14.70
C GLY A 97 -12.57 3.85 -16.16
N VAL A 98 -11.96 4.80 -16.87
CA VAL A 98 -12.27 5.05 -18.29
C VAL A 98 -11.89 3.87 -19.19
N LEU A 99 -10.73 3.24 -18.94
CA LEU A 99 -10.30 2.08 -19.71
C LEU A 99 -11.20 0.88 -19.45
N LEU A 100 -11.58 0.65 -18.19
CA LEU A 100 -12.54 -0.39 -17.81
C LEU A 100 -13.90 -0.17 -18.44
N TYR A 101 -14.41 1.06 -18.40
CA TYR A 101 -15.69 1.41 -19.04
C TYR A 101 -15.66 1.15 -20.54
N ARG A 102 -14.63 1.61 -21.24
CA ARG A 102 -14.48 1.37 -22.70
C ARG A 102 -14.41 -0.12 -23.03
N PHE A 103 -13.69 -0.89 -22.24
CA PHE A 103 -13.61 -2.35 -22.43
C PHE A 103 -14.95 -3.03 -22.21
N LEU A 104 -15.67 -2.70 -21.13
CA LEU A 104 -16.99 -3.27 -20.84
C LEU A 104 -18.01 -2.91 -21.90
N PHE A 105 -18.00 -1.64 -22.36
CA PHE A 105 -18.89 -1.20 -23.41
C PHE A 105 -18.63 -1.94 -24.74
N ALA A 106 -17.36 -2.15 -25.07
CA ALA A 106 -17.00 -2.92 -26.25
C ALA A 106 -17.43 -4.40 -26.18
N ILE A 107 -17.45 -5.01 -24.99
CA ILE A 107 -17.98 -6.38 -24.83
C ILE A 107 -19.48 -6.42 -25.07
N ILE A 108 -20.23 -5.41 -24.63
CA ILE A 108 -21.68 -5.33 -24.83
C ILE A 108 -22.03 -5.18 -26.32
N ASP A 109 -21.23 -4.38 -27.04
CA ASP A 109 -21.48 -4.05 -28.47
C ASP A 109 -20.69 -4.93 -29.46
N ILE A 110 -20.17 -6.06 -28.98
CA ILE A 110 -19.27 -6.94 -29.75
C ILE A 110 -19.87 -7.41 -31.09
N SER A 111 -21.19 -7.52 -31.16
CA SER A 111 -21.90 -7.97 -32.38
C SER A 111 -21.92 -6.93 -33.51
N HIS A 112 -21.70 -5.66 -33.19
CA HIS A 112 -21.72 -4.54 -34.14
C HIS A 112 -20.30 -4.01 -34.46
N MET A 113 -19.27 -4.55 -33.80
CA MET A 113 -17.89 -4.09 -33.97
C MET A 113 -17.18 -4.72 -35.15
N ASN A 114 -16.36 -3.91 -35.82
CA ASN A 114 -15.38 -4.38 -36.78
C ASN A 114 -14.20 -5.05 -36.08
N LEU A 115 -13.46 -5.92 -36.82
CA LEU A 115 -12.29 -6.62 -36.27
C LEU A 115 -11.25 -5.66 -35.66
N LEU A 116 -11.02 -4.50 -36.28
CA LEU A 116 -10.07 -3.49 -35.76
C LEU A 116 -10.53 -2.90 -34.42
N GLU A 117 -11.81 -2.57 -34.30
CA GLU A 117 -12.41 -2.04 -33.05
C GLU A 117 -12.33 -3.09 -31.93
N LEU A 118 -12.60 -4.35 -32.26
CA LEU A 118 -12.48 -5.46 -31.33
C LEU A 118 -11.04 -5.64 -30.83
N MET A 119 -10.04 -5.55 -31.70
CA MET A 119 -8.63 -5.61 -31.30
C MET A 119 -8.22 -4.45 -30.40
N MET A 120 -8.70 -3.23 -30.69
CA MET A 120 -8.46 -2.07 -29.83
C MET A 120 -9.13 -2.20 -28.47
N ALA A 121 -10.36 -2.72 -28.42
CA ALA A 121 -11.07 -2.97 -27.18
C ALA A 121 -10.34 -4.02 -26.33
N PHE A 122 -9.89 -5.10 -26.92
CA PHE A 122 -9.14 -6.15 -26.23
C PHE A 122 -7.83 -5.60 -25.66
N ARG A 123 -7.06 -4.83 -26.43
CA ARG A 123 -5.85 -4.14 -25.96
C ARG A 123 -6.15 -3.25 -24.74
N THR A 124 -7.22 -2.46 -24.80
CA THR A 124 -7.64 -1.58 -23.70
C THR A 124 -7.99 -2.38 -22.44
N GLY A 125 -8.66 -3.53 -22.61
CA GLY A 125 -8.98 -4.43 -21.49
C GLY A 125 -7.73 -5.03 -20.84
N VAL A 126 -6.80 -5.52 -21.64
CA VAL A 126 -5.52 -6.06 -21.15
C VAL A 126 -4.73 -4.97 -20.41
N GLU A 127 -4.66 -3.75 -20.94
CA GLU A 127 -3.99 -2.63 -20.30
C GLU A 127 -4.64 -2.29 -18.95
N ALA A 128 -5.97 -2.23 -18.88
CA ALA A 128 -6.69 -2.01 -17.64
C ALA A 128 -6.40 -3.10 -16.58
N MET A 129 -6.37 -4.37 -16.99
CA MET A 129 -6.03 -5.49 -16.10
C MET A 129 -4.59 -5.40 -15.58
N LEU A 130 -3.63 -5.05 -16.44
CA LEU A 130 -2.23 -4.86 -16.03
C LEU A 130 -2.07 -3.72 -15.02
N ILE A 131 -2.83 -2.62 -15.19
CA ILE A 131 -2.84 -1.51 -14.24
C ILE A 131 -3.39 -1.97 -12.88
N LEU A 132 -4.51 -2.69 -12.86
CA LEU A 132 -5.10 -3.23 -11.63
C LEU A 132 -4.16 -4.20 -10.92
N LEU A 133 -3.49 -5.09 -11.65
CA LEU A 133 -2.46 -5.96 -11.10
C LEU A 133 -1.28 -5.14 -10.53
N GLY A 134 -0.82 -4.13 -11.25
CA GLY A 134 0.22 -3.22 -10.78
C GLY A 134 -0.15 -2.54 -9.46
N ILE A 135 -1.35 -1.97 -9.37
CA ILE A 135 -1.86 -1.34 -8.14
C ILE A 135 -1.93 -2.35 -7.00
N SER A 136 -2.49 -3.53 -7.25
CA SER A 136 -2.64 -4.58 -6.23
C SER A 136 -1.29 -5.04 -5.68
N LEU A 137 -0.33 -5.31 -6.55
CA LEU A 137 1.02 -5.70 -6.16
C LEU A 137 1.75 -4.56 -5.45
N GLY A 138 1.64 -3.33 -5.97
CA GLY A 138 2.26 -2.15 -5.36
C GLY A 138 1.73 -1.86 -3.96
N ALA A 139 0.43 -2.04 -3.73
CA ALA A 139 -0.17 -1.82 -2.42
C ALA A 139 0.20 -2.92 -1.41
N THR A 140 0.31 -4.18 -1.85
CA THR A 140 0.47 -5.32 -0.92
C THR A 140 1.92 -5.70 -0.66
N LEU A 141 2.80 -5.66 -1.67
CA LEU A 141 4.18 -6.10 -1.51
C LEU A 141 4.95 -5.35 -0.41
N PRO A 142 4.94 -3.99 -0.36
CA PRO A 142 5.66 -3.27 0.68
C PRO A 142 5.13 -3.58 2.08
N ASP A 143 3.81 -3.74 2.24
CA ASP A 143 3.18 -4.00 3.52
C ASP A 143 3.56 -5.40 4.05
N VAL A 144 3.50 -6.42 3.19
CA VAL A 144 3.91 -7.79 3.52
C VAL A 144 5.39 -7.86 3.89
N LEU A 145 6.26 -7.23 3.11
CA LEU A 145 7.71 -7.23 3.37
C LEU A 145 8.04 -6.50 4.67
N ALA A 146 7.41 -5.37 4.92
CA ALA A 146 7.62 -4.59 6.12
C ALA A 146 7.12 -5.33 7.37
N HIS A 147 5.97 -6.02 7.29
CA HIS A 147 5.45 -6.84 8.38
C HIS A 147 6.38 -7.99 8.72
N GLN A 148 6.87 -8.71 7.71
CA GLN A 148 7.84 -9.80 7.91
C GLN A 148 9.15 -9.32 8.56
N TYR A 149 9.65 -8.14 8.15
CA TYR A 149 10.88 -7.58 8.72
C TYR A 149 10.70 -7.22 10.20
N ILE A 150 9.56 -6.64 10.58
CA ILE A 150 9.26 -6.30 11.97
C ILE A 150 9.08 -7.55 12.84
N GLU A 151 8.38 -8.56 12.34
CA GLU A 151 8.22 -9.82 13.07
C GLU A 151 9.56 -10.52 13.33
N ARG A 152 10.42 -10.59 12.32
CA ARG A 152 11.79 -11.14 12.49
C ARG A 152 12.59 -10.39 13.54
N SER A 153 12.47 -9.07 13.57
CA SER A 153 13.17 -8.22 14.54
C SER A 153 12.61 -8.42 15.96
N LYS A 154 11.27 -8.53 16.10
CA LYS A 154 10.61 -8.82 17.40
C LYS A 154 10.99 -10.21 17.92
N ARG A 155 11.01 -11.23 17.07
CA ARG A 155 11.42 -12.62 17.43
C ARG A 155 12.85 -12.65 17.93
N LYS A 156 13.79 -11.96 17.26
CA LYS A 156 15.19 -11.86 17.70
C LYS A 156 15.32 -11.17 19.06
N LYS A 157 14.57 -10.09 19.31
CA LYS A 157 14.56 -9.41 20.62
C LYS A 157 13.97 -10.31 21.70
N LEU A 158 12.87 -11.01 21.41
CA LEU A 158 12.25 -11.94 22.37
C LEU A 158 13.18 -13.09 22.73
N GLN A 159 13.86 -13.70 21.75
CA GLN A 159 14.85 -14.74 22.00
C GLN A 159 16.00 -14.26 22.90
N LYS A 160 16.53 -13.03 22.66
CA LYS A 160 17.55 -12.44 23.53
C LYS A 160 17.08 -12.25 24.95
N LEU A 161 15.82 -11.82 25.13
CA LEU A 161 15.25 -11.63 26.47
C LEU A 161 15.01 -12.96 27.19
N LEU A 162 14.59 -13.99 26.48
CA LEU A 162 14.41 -15.34 27.01
C LEU A 162 15.76 -15.94 27.44
N MET A 163 16.79 -15.86 26.61
CA MET A 163 18.14 -16.31 26.96
C MET A 163 18.68 -15.59 28.19
N LYS A 164 18.47 -14.27 28.29
CA LYS A 164 18.89 -13.49 29.46
C LYS A 164 18.15 -13.92 30.72
N ARG A 165 16.84 -14.24 30.60
CA ARG A 165 16.01 -14.73 31.73
C ARG A 165 16.44 -16.10 32.19
N ASP A 166 16.73 -16.99 31.25
CA ASP A 166 17.13 -18.35 31.58
C ASP A 166 18.54 -18.40 32.21
N GLY A 167 19.48 -17.58 31.70
CA GLY A 167 20.78 -17.39 32.34
C GLY A 167 20.68 -16.83 33.77
N ASN A 168 19.81 -15.85 34.03
CA ASN A 168 19.58 -15.37 35.38
C ASN A 168 18.96 -16.41 36.30
N ARG A 169 18.06 -17.28 35.78
CA ARG A 169 17.48 -18.38 36.55
C ARG A 169 18.53 -19.42 36.96
N GLU A 170 19.46 -19.70 36.08
CA GLU A 170 20.54 -20.65 36.32
C GLU A 170 21.52 -20.12 37.37
N ILE A 171 21.84 -18.83 37.32
CA ILE A 171 22.69 -18.15 38.34
C ILE A 171 21.98 -18.18 39.71
N LEU A 172 20.68 -17.88 39.77
CA LEU A 172 19.90 -17.90 41.02
C LEU A 172 19.81 -19.31 41.60
N LYS A 173 19.68 -20.33 40.75
CA LYS A 173 19.63 -21.73 41.15
C LYS A 173 20.98 -22.17 41.75
N ASN A 174 22.08 -21.83 41.09
CA ASN A 174 23.42 -22.15 41.58
C ASN A 174 23.75 -21.41 42.89
N ALA A 175 23.29 -20.15 43.04
CA ALA A 175 23.48 -19.40 44.28
C ALA A 175 22.66 -20.02 45.43
N ALA A 176 21.43 -20.47 45.19
CA ALA A 176 20.61 -21.14 46.18
C ALA A 176 21.17 -22.53 46.60
N ASP A 177 21.77 -23.26 45.67
CA ASP A 177 22.41 -24.55 45.97
C ASP A 177 23.71 -24.36 46.77
N LEU A 178 24.49 -23.30 46.51
CA LEU A 178 25.67 -22.94 47.30
C LEU A 178 25.31 -22.53 48.75
N ASP A 179 24.19 -21.75 48.91
CA ASP A 179 23.72 -21.34 50.23
C ASP A 179 23.24 -22.56 51.07
N LYS A 180 22.57 -23.54 50.44
CA LYS A 180 22.18 -24.79 51.09
C LYS A 180 23.39 -25.67 51.44
N ALA A 181 24.50 -25.60 50.67
CA ALA A 181 25.69 -26.36 50.96
C ALA A 181 26.52 -25.73 52.08
N SER A 182 26.51 -24.37 52.19
CA SER A 182 27.20 -23.62 53.25
C SER A 182 26.48 -23.66 54.60
N GLY A 183 25.17 -23.83 54.60
CA GLY A 183 24.38 -23.85 55.87
C GLY A 183 24.31 -25.24 56.58
N ARG A 184 25.14 -26.21 56.15
CA ARG A 184 25.26 -27.54 56.76
C ARG A 184 26.58 -27.78 57.48
N GLY A 185 27.21 -26.73 58.04
CA GLY A 185 28.41 -26.81 58.87
C GLY A 185 28.14 -26.44 60.31
#